data_6c237e61ec2fc580568b9e4cbd15a8ba
#
_entry.id   6c237e61ec2fc580568b9e4cbd15a8ba
#
_cell.length_a   1.000
_cell.length_b   1.000
_cell.length_c   1.000
_cell.angle_alpha   90.00
_cell.angle_beta   90.00
_cell.angle_gamma   90.00
#
_symmetry.space_group_name_H-M   'P 1'
#
loop_
_entity.id
_entity.type
_entity.pdbx_description
1 polymer ?
#
loop_
_entity_poly.entity_id
_entity_poly.type
_entity_poly.pdbx_seq_one_letter_code
_entity_poly.pdbx_strand_id
1 'polypeptide(L)'
;MPADEHREIAKQEGAVPVAVVTVSDTRTEETDTSGKLIKDLLTGQGHIIADYRIVKDEPDQISALMDELTSDDHPTPCRIIIFNGGTGIAPRDTTYDAIAGRLEKVMPGFGEIFRMLSYQEVGAAAMLSRAIAGTYRGRVIFSTPGSSNAVRVAMEHLILPELQHIAWEIMR
;
A
#
# COMPACT_ATOMS: atom_id res chain seq x y z
N MET A 1 17.50 8.41 18.54
CA MET A 1 16.19 9.02 18.88
C MET A 1 15.18 7.90 19.08
N PRO A 2 14.45 7.86 20.19
CA PRO A 2 13.44 6.84 20.42
C PRO A 2 12.31 6.92 19.38
N ALA A 3 11.68 5.79 19.09
CA ALA A 3 10.60 5.72 18.07
C ALA A 3 9.42 6.68 18.38
N ASP A 4 9.14 6.91 19.66
CA ASP A 4 8.06 7.81 20.06
C ASP A 4 8.39 9.29 19.75
N GLU A 5 9.64 9.71 19.83
CA GLU A 5 10.05 11.06 19.42
C GLU A 5 9.90 11.26 17.91
N HIS A 6 10.24 10.25 17.11
CA HIS A 6 10.04 10.28 15.65
C HIS A 6 8.56 10.41 15.29
N ARG A 7 7.69 9.67 15.98
CA ARG A 7 6.24 9.75 15.76
C ARG A 7 5.68 11.13 16.12
N GLU A 8 6.14 11.74 17.20
CA GLU A 8 5.69 13.09 17.58
C GLU A 8 6.13 14.16 16.58
N ILE A 9 7.37 14.07 16.08
CA ILE A 9 7.85 14.96 15.00
C ILE A 9 7.04 14.74 13.73
N ALA A 10 6.80 13.48 13.35
CA ALA A 10 6.06 13.12 12.16
C ALA A 10 4.59 13.60 12.18
N LYS A 11 3.96 13.66 13.33
CA LYS A 11 2.61 14.24 13.48
C LYS A 11 2.53 15.69 13.01
N GLN A 12 3.63 16.44 13.08
CA GLN A 12 3.71 17.83 12.62
C GLN A 12 3.70 17.95 11.10
N GLU A 13 3.97 16.86 10.37
CA GLU A 13 3.92 16.80 8.90
C GLU A 13 2.49 16.97 8.34
N GLY A 14 1.47 16.71 9.18
CA GLY A 14 0.08 16.88 8.80
C GLY A 14 -0.45 15.81 7.84
N ALA A 15 -1.25 16.23 6.87
CA ALA A 15 -1.88 15.33 5.91
C ALA A 15 -0.84 14.72 4.94
N VAL A 16 -0.88 13.39 4.78
CA VAL A 16 -0.01 12.67 3.85
C VAL A 16 -0.74 12.44 2.54
N PRO A 17 -0.17 12.81 1.39
CA PRO A 17 -0.73 12.48 0.08
C PRO A 17 -0.43 11.01 -0.28
N VAL A 18 -1.48 10.24 -0.55
CA VAL A 18 -1.43 8.80 -0.82
C VAL A 18 -2.08 8.50 -2.16
N ALA A 19 -1.42 7.72 -3.00
CA ALA A 19 -2.02 7.13 -4.19
C ALA A 19 -2.60 5.75 -3.85
N VAL A 20 -3.81 5.47 -4.30
CA VAL A 20 -4.51 4.20 -4.09
C VAL A 20 -4.71 3.52 -5.43
N VAL A 21 -4.22 2.28 -5.55
CA VAL A 21 -4.32 1.48 -6.78
C VAL A 21 -4.99 0.15 -6.47
N THR A 22 -6.15 -0.06 -7.07
CA THR A 22 -6.81 -1.36 -7.05
C THR A 22 -6.42 -2.15 -8.28
N VAL A 23 -5.89 -3.35 -8.07
CA VAL A 23 -5.52 -4.26 -9.14
C VAL A 23 -6.61 -5.30 -9.30
N SER A 24 -7.32 -5.23 -10.41
CA SER A 24 -8.45 -6.13 -10.69
C SER A 24 -8.76 -6.17 -12.19
N ASP A 25 -9.06 -7.36 -12.70
CA ASP A 25 -9.50 -7.54 -14.08
C ASP A 25 -11.00 -7.24 -14.26
N THR A 26 -11.76 -7.14 -13.16
CA THR A 26 -13.25 -7.12 -13.21
C THR A 26 -13.90 -5.96 -12.47
N ARG A 27 -13.21 -5.33 -11.50
CA ARG A 27 -13.80 -4.25 -10.69
C ARG A 27 -13.90 -2.94 -11.46
N THR A 28 -14.92 -2.17 -11.10
CA THR A 28 -15.13 -0.78 -11.50
C THR A 28 -15.11 0.09 -10.24
N GLU A 29 -15.14 1.42 -10.39
CA GLU A 29 -15.22 2.33 -9.23
C GLU A 29 -16.42 2.04 -8.33
N GLU A 30 -17.54 1.64 -8.91
CA GLU A 30 -18.79 1.30 -8.19
C GLU A 30 -18.67 -0.01 -7.42
N THR A 31 -17.88 -0.96 -7.90
CA THR A 31 -17.73 -2.30 -7.30
C THR A 31 -16.45 -2.47 -6.50
N ASP A 32 -15.55 -1.46 -6.50
CA ASP A 32 -14.28 -1.50 -5.78
C ASP A 32 -14.45 -1.23 -4.30
N THR A 33 -14.92 -2.22 -3.56
CA THR A 33 -15.15 -2.11 -2.11
C THR A 33 -13.87 -1.93 -1.32
N SER A 34 -12.78 -2.60 -1.71
CA SER A 34 -11.48 -2.50 -1.03
C SER A 34 -10.80 -1.15 -1.26
N GLY A 35 -10.79 -0.66 -2.49
CA GLY A 35 -10.26 0.67 -2.82
C GLY A 35 -11.06 1.78 -2.12
N LYS A 36 -12.39 1.65 -2.08
CA LYS A 36 -13.24 2.57 -1.32
C LYS A 36 -12.89 2.55 0.17
N LEU A 37 -12.71 1.38 0.76
CA LEU A 37 -12.35 1.24 2.16
C LEU A 37 -11.01 1.94 2.47
N ILE A 38 -10.00 1.75 1.64
CA ILE A 38 -8.70 2.44 1.81
C ILE A 38 -8.90 3.96 1.78
N LYS A 39 -9.61 4.48 0.78
CA LYS A 39 -9.88 5.91 0.65
C LYS A 39 -10.63 6.48 1.85
N ASP A 40 -11.68 5.80 2.29
CA ASP A 40 -12.50 6.23 3.45
C ASP A 40 -11.67 6.26 4.74
N LEU A 41 -10.81 5.25 4.98
CA LEU A 41 -9.94 5.19 6.14
C LEU A 41 -8.88 6.30 6.11
N LEU A 42 -8.27 6.57 4.96
CA LEU A 42 -7.29 7.65 4.80
C LEU A 42 -7.91 9.02 5.03
N THR A 43 -9.02 9.32 4.36
CA THR A 43 -9.70 10.62 4.47
C THR A 43 -10.30 10.82 5.86
N GLY A 44 -10.78 9.75 6.50
CA GLY A 44 -11.27 9.76 7.88
C GLY A 44 -10.23 10.18 8.91
N GLN A 45 -8.94 9.99 8.60
CA GLN A 45 -7.82 10.48 9.42
C GLN A 45 -7.16 11.76 8.88
N GLY A 46 -7.79 12.43 7.92
CA GLY A 46 -7.34 13.71 7.39
C GLY A 46 -6.22 13.61 6.34
N HIS A 47 -5.95 12.44 5.79
CA HIS A 47 -4.99 12.26 4.71
C HIS A 47 -5.60 12.57 3.35
N ILE A 48 -4.76 12.77 2.35
CA ILE A 48 -5.14 13.21 1.01
C ILE A 48 -5.04 12.04 0.03
N ILE A 49 -6.10 11.81 -0.74
CA ILE A 49 -6.03 10.90 -1.89
C ILE A 49 -5.44 11.67 -3.06
N ALA A 50 -4.15 11.46 -3.30
CA ALA A 50 -3.43 12.14 -4.39
C ALA A 50 -3.80 11.59 -5.77
N ASP A 51 -4.02 10.27 -5.86
CA ASP A 51 -4.46 9.59 -7.08
C ASP A 51 -5.24 8.33 -6.71
N TYR A 52 -6.18 7.94 -7.58
CA TYR A 52 -6.90 6.68 -7.46
C TYR A 52 -7.04 6.03 -8.83
N ARG A 53 -6.59 4.79 -8.95
CA ARG A 53 -6.64 4.02 -10.20
C ARG A 53 -7.16 2.60 -9.95
N ILE A 54 -7.86 2.08 -10.95
CA ILE A 54 -8.13 0.65 -11.10
C ILE A 54 -7.38 0.19 -12.34
N VAL A 55 -6.52 -0.81 -12.18
CA VAL A 55 -5.70 -1.35 -13.25
C VAL A 55 -5.82 -2.86 -13.30
N LYS A 56 -5.58 -3.43 -14.48
CA LYS A 56 -5.52 -4.88 -14.63
C LYS A 56 -4.26 -5.45 -14.00
N ASP A 57 -4.30 -6.71 -13.60
CA ASP A 57 -3.15 -7.44 -13.11
C ASP A 57 -2.23 -7.85 -14.28
N GLU A 58 -1.53 -6.85 -14.83
CA GLU A 58 -0.57 -6.97 -15.91
C GLU A 58 0.77 -6.37 -15.48
N PRO A 59 1.88 -7.14 -15.48
CA PRO A 59 3.16 -6.67 -14.96
C PRO A 59 3.63 -5.36 -15.57
N ASP A 60 3.47 -5.19 -16.88
CA ASP A 60 3.90 -3.99 -17.59
C ASP A 60 3.08 -2.76 -17.19
N GLN A 61 1.77 -2.92 -16.96
CA GLN A 61 0.90 -1.84 -16.49
C GLN A 61 1.23 -1.44 -15.05
N ILE A 62 1.48 -2.41 -14.18
CA ILE A 62 1.88 -2.17 -12.79
C ILE A 62 3.22 -1.42 -12.76
N SER A 63 4.21 -1.88 -13.52
CA SER A 63 5.52 -1.25 -13.60
C SER A 63 5.46 0.17 -14.15
N ALA A 64 4.70 0.41 -15.22
CA ALA A 64 4.51 1.73 -15.81
C ALA A 64 3.81 2.68 -14.82
N LEU A 65 2.82 2.20 -14.09
CA LEU A 65 2.12 3.01 -13.09
C LEU A 65 3.01 3.34 -11.89
N MET A 66 3.87 2.42 -11.45
CA MET A 66 4.88 2.73 -10.44
C MET A 66 5.79 3.87 -10.89
N ASP A 67 6.25 3.86 -12.14
CA ASP A 67 7.09 4.93 -12.69
C ASP A 67 6.34 6.26 -12.79
N GLU A 68 5.09 6.24 -13.23
CA GLU A 68 4.22 7.42 -13.32
C GLU A 68 3.99 8.05 -11.94
N LEU A 69 3.51 7.27 -10.97
CA LEU A 69 3.16 7.75 -9.63
C LEU A 69 4.37 8.19 -8.80
N THR A 70 5.57 7.72 -9.14
CA THR A 70 6.81 8.11 -8.46
C THR A 70 7.58 9.22 -9.19
N SER A 71 7.06 9.71 -10.31
CA SER A 71 7.66 10.82 -11.03
C SER A 71 7.55 12.12 -10.23
N ASP A 72 8.63 12.89 -10.20
CA ASP A 72 8.63 14.22 -9.57
C ASP A 72 7.78 15.23 -10.35
N ASP A 73 7.51 14.96 -11.63
CA ASP A 73 6.66 15.77 -12.50
C ASP A 73 5.18 15.38 -12.43
N HIS A 74 4.81 14.42 -11.57
CA HIS A 74 3.40 14.01 -11.44
C HIS A 74 2.56 15.18 -10.91
N PRO A 75 1.40 15.51 -11.53
CA PRO A 75 0.60 16.67 -11.16
C PRO A 75 0.06 16.62 -9.72
N THR A 76 -0.10 15.43 -9.18
CA THR A 76 -0.51 15.20 -7.78
C THR A 76 0.50 14.29 -7.09
N PRO A 77 1.67 14.83 -6.66
CA PRO A 77 2.72 14.00 -6.07
C PRO A 77 2.22 13.30 -4.80
N CYS A 78 2.56 12.03 -4.65
CA CYS A 78 2.28 11.26 -3.45
C CYS A 78 3.58 10.88 -2.74
N ARG A 79 3.49 10.57 -1.45
CA ARG A 79 4.58 10.01 -0.65
C ARG A 79 4.46 8.50 -0.48
N ILE A 80 3.25 8.01 -0.50
CA ILE A 80 2.92 6.60 -0.27
C ILE A 80 1.99 6.13 -1.39
N ILE A 81 2.21 4.91 -1.85
CA ILE A 81 1.38 4.24 -2.85
C ILE A 81 0.89 2.93 -2.23
N ILE A 82 -0.41 2.71 -2.23
CA ILE A 82 -1.03 1.48 -1.73
C ILE A 82 -1.67 0.74 -2.90
N PHE A 83 -1.07 -0.39 -3.26
CA PHE A 83 -1.67 -1.37 -4.17
C PHE A 83 -2.49 -2.37 -3.38
N ASN A 84 -3.67 -2.72 -3.86
CA ASN A 84 -4.45 -3.83 -3.34
C ASN A 84 -4.90 -4.76 -4.47
N GLY A 85 -4.67 -6.05 -4.29
CA GLY A 85 -4.92 -7.10 -5.28
C GLY A 85 -3.66 -7.71 -5.89
N GLY A 86 -3.78 -8.84 -6.53
CA GLY A 86 -2.71 -9.52 -7.27
C GLY A 86 -1.58 -10.12 -6.44
N THR A 87 -1.79 -10.37 -5.15
CA THR A 87 -0.76 -10.91 -4.25
C THR A 87 -0.82 -12.43 -4.05
N GLY A 88 -1.81 -13.11 -4.61
CA GLY A 88 -1.99 -14.55 -4.50
C GLY A 88 -0.93 -15.36 -5.24
N ILE A 89 -1.09 -16.69 -5.21
CA ILE A 89 -0.17 -17.65 -5.85
C ILE A 89 -0.69 -18.19 -7.19
N ALA A 90 -1.85 -17.74 -7.64
CA ALA A 90 -2.37 -18.14 -8.94
C ALA A 90 -1.48 -17.57 -10.08
N PRO A 91 -1.38 -18.25 -11.24
CA PRO A 91 -0.59 -17.73 -12.37
C PRO A 91 -1.00 -16.33 -12.83
N ARG A 92 -2.26 -15.94 -12.60
CA ARG A 92 -2.78 -14.61 -12.95
C ARG A 92 -2.39 -13.53 -11.93
N ASP A 93 -1.99 -13.90 -10.71
CA ASP A 93 -1.55 -12.97 -9.67
C ASP A 93 -0.09 -12.58 -9.91
N THR A 94 0.15 -11.47 -10.61
CA THR A 94 1.49 -11.03 -11.02
C THR A 94 1.94 -9.73 -10.36
N THR A 95 1.04 -9.03 -9.66
CA THR A 95 1.32 -7.72 -9.05
C THR A 95 2.45 -7.79 -8.02
N TYR A 96 2.42 -8.80 -7.15
CA TYR A 96 3.50 -8.98 -6.17
C TYR A 96 4.88 -9.05 -6.86
N ASP A 97 5.00 -9.88 -7.89
CA ASP A 97 6.28 -10.10 -8.56
C ASP A 97 6.76 -8.83 -9.29
N ALA A 98 5.85 -8.10 -9.91
CA ALA A 98 6.16 -6.84 -10.57
C ALA A 98 6.65 -5.77 -9.58
N ILE A 99 6.00 -5.66 -8.42
CA ILE A 99 6.40 -4.70 -7.38
C ILE A 99 7.69 -5.15 -6.69
N ALA A 100 7.75 -6.39 -6.21
CA ALA A 100 8.90 -6.92 -5.46
C ALA A 100 10.21 -6.81 -6.24
N GLY A 101 10.17 -7.05 -7.55
CA GLY A 101 11.35 -6.94 -8.41
C GLY A 101 11.88 -5.51 -8.59
N ARG A 102 11.13 -4.50 -8.21
CA ARG A 102 11.49 -3.08 -8.38
C ARG A 102 11.79 -2.37 -7.06
N LEU A 103 11.42 -2.93 -5.91
CA LEU A 103 11.70 -2.32 -4.61
C LEU A 103 13.21 -2.18 -4.37
N GLU A 104 13.62 -1.00 -3.96
CA GLU A 104 15.03 -0.69 -3.63
C GLU A 104 15.39 -1.18 -2.23
N LYS A 105 14.48 -0.99 -1.27
CA LYS A 105 14.57 -1.50 0.09
C LYS A 105 13.27 -2.17 0.44
N VAL A 106 13.33 -3.44 0.81
CA VAL A 106 12.15 -4.18 1.30
C VAL A 106 11.98 -3.94 2.79
N MET A 107 10.75 -3.80 3.23
CA MET A 107 10.34 -3.74 4.64
C MET A 107 9.76 -5.10 5.05
N PRO A 108 10.58 -6.09 5.43
CA PRO A 108 10.10 -7.45 5.70
C PRO A 108 9.07 -7.50 6.84
N GLY A 109 9.24 -6.64 7.84
CA GLY A 109 8.36 -6.55 8.99
C GLY A 109 6.90 -6.29 8.64
N PHE A 110 6.63 -5.56 7.55
CA PHE A 110 5.25 -5.36 7.11
C PHE A 110 4.56 -6.70 6.79
N GLY A 111 5.15 -7.50 5.91
CA GLY A 111 4.58 -8.79 5.53
C GLY A 111 4.55 -9.79 6.68
N GLU A 112 5.56 -9.81 7.54
CA GLU A 112 5.64 -10.68 8.72
C GLU A 112 4.50 -10.39 9.69
N ILE A 113 4.31 -9.13 10.08
CA ILE A 113 3.25 -8.74 11.02
C ILE A 113 1.87 -8.89 10.36
N PHE A 114 1.73 -8.50 9.10
CA PHE A 114 0.48 -8.67 8.36
C PHE A 114 0.04 -10.13 8.35
N ARG A 115 0.92 -11.06 8.02
CA ARG A 115 0.59 -12.50 8.02
C ARG A 115 0.31 -13.05 9.41
N MET A 116 1.00 -12.57 10.44
CA MET A 116 0.71 -12.93 11.82
C MET A 116 -0.71 -12.51 12.23
N LEU A 117 -1.11 -11.28 11.93
CA LEU A 117 -2.45 -10.78 12.21
C LEU A 117 -3.51 -11.52 11.40
N SER A 118 -3.23 -11.77 10.12
CA SER A 118 -4.14 -12.53 9.24
C SER A 118 -4.32 -13.97 9.70
N TYR A 119 -3.28 -14.59 10.27
CA TYR A 119 -3.38 -15.93 10.84
C TYR A 119 -4.42 -16.01 11.95
N GLN A 120 -4.56 -14.98 12.76
CA GLN A 120 -5.57 -14.93 13.83
C GLN A 120 -7.00 -14.94 13.29
N GLU A 121 -7.21 -14.45 12.07
CA GLU A 121 -8.53 -14.37 11.44
C GLU A 121 -8.85 -15.55 10.52
N VAL A 122 -7.89 -15.96 9.69
CA VAL A 122 -8.09 -16.95 8.63
C VAL A 122 -7.25 -18.22 8.79
N GLY A 123 -6.47 -18.32 9.86
CA GLY A 123 -5.63 -19.47 10.13
C GLY A 123 -4.51 -19.65 9.10
N ALA A 124 -4.18 -20.91 8.79
CA ALA A 124 -3.07 -21.26 7.91
C ALA A 124 -3.16 -20.66 6.49
N ALA A 125 -4.34 -20.30 6.03
CA ALA A 125 -4.51 -19.63 4.74
C ALA A 125 -3.73 -18.31 4.63
N ALA A 126 -3.39 -17.67 5.75
CA ALA A 126 -2.57 -16.48 5.78
C ALA A 126 -1.19 -16.66 5.12
N MET A 127 -0.63 -17.87 5.11
CA MET A 127 0.66 -18.15 4.45
C MET A 127 0.62 -17.99 2.92
N LEU A 128 -0.56 -18.00 2.31
CA LEU A 128 -0.74 -17.81 0.87
C LEU A 128 -0.65 -16.36 0.44
N SER A 129 -0.70 -15.42 1.40
CA SER A 129 -0.58 -13.99 1.12
C SER A 129 0.87 -13.56 0.98
N ARG A 130 1.17 -12.91 -0.16
CA ARG A 130 2.50 -12.38 -0.45
C ARG A 130 2.57 -10.86 -0.26
N ALA A 131 1.82 -10.32 0.69
CA ALA A 131 1.87 -8.90 1.03
C ALA A 131 3.31 -8.43 1.27
N ILE A 132 3.67 -7.28 0.70
CA ILE A 132 5.02 -6.72 0.76
C ILE A 132 4.96 -5.19 0.85
N ALA A 133 5.98 -4.60 1.45
CA ALA A 133 6.20 -3.16 1.41
C ALA A 133 7.69 -2.85 1.23
N GLY A 134 7.97 -1.67 0.72
CA GLY A 134 9.34 -1.21 0.53
C GLY A 134 9.39 0.17 -0.11
N THR A 135 10.61 0.60 -0.47
CA THR A 135 10.84 1.91 -1.09
C THR A 135 11.08 1.78 -2.60
N TYR A 136 10.64 2.79 -3.31
CA TYR A 136 10.90 2.96 -4.74
C TYR A 136 10.90 4.44 -5.11
N ARG A 137 12.02 4.93 -5.66
CA ARG A 137 12.19 6.32 -6.11
C ARG A 137 11.71 7.37 -5.08
N GLY A 138 12.14 7.22 -3.82
CA GLY A 138 11.77 8.15 -2.75
C GLY A 138 10.30 8.08 -2.31
N ARG A 139 9.61 7.01 -2.61
CA ARG A 139 8.23 6.73 -2.16
C ARG A 139 8.19 5.41 -1.41
N VAL A 140 7.21 5.23 -0.55
CA VAL A 140 6.93 3.93 0.08
C VAL A 140 5.76 3.27 -0.63
N ILE A 141 5.94 2.02 -1.00
CA ILE A 141 4.93 1.21 -1.68
C ILE A 141 4.48 0.09 -0.76
N PHE A 142 3.18 -0.05 -0.59
CA PHE A 142 2.53 -1.19 0.04
C PHE A 142 1.78 -1.99 -1.01
N SER A 143 1.89 -3.32 -0.95
CA SER A 143 1.10 -4.24 -1.75
C SER A 143 0.36 -5.19 -0.83
N THR A 144 -0.96 -5.13 -0.84
CA THR A 144 -1.85 -5.90 0.03
C THR A 144 -2.77 -6.79 -0.78
N PRO A 145 -3.30 -7.87 -0.21
CA PRO A 145 -4.38 -8.62 -0.85
C PRO A 145 -5.62 -7.75 -1.13
N GLY A 146 -6.39 -8.14 -2.13
CA GLY A 146 -7.55 -7.36 -2.58
C GLY A 146 -8.85 -7.59 -1.78
N SER A 147 -8.88 -8.51 -0.81
CA SER A 147 -10.08 -8.70 0.02
C SER A 147 -10.25 -7.54 1.01
N SER A 148 -11.50 -7.11 1.23
CA SER A 148 -11.79 -6.02 2.16
C SER A 148 -11.31 -6.32 3.59
N ASN A 149 -11.36 -7.57 4.02
CA ASN A 149 -10.85 -7.96 5.34
C ASN A 149 -9.33 -7.82 5.44
N ALA A 150 -8.58 -8.29 4.44
CA ALA A 150 -7.12 -8.15 4.39
C ALA A 150 -6.70 -6.67 4.34
N VAL A 151 -7.40 -5.88 3.53
CA VAL A 151 -7.18 -4.42 3.45
C VAL A 151 -7.41 -3.77 4.82
N ARG A 152 -8.47 -4.12 5.51
CA ARG A 152 -8.77 -3.58 6.85
C ARG A 152 -7.64 -3.90 7.83
N VAL A 153 -7.18 -5.14 7.88
CA VAL A 153 -6.05 -5.57 8.74
C VAL A 153 -4.80 -4.72 8.44
N ALA A 154 -4.42 -4.63 7.17
CA ALA A 154 -3.24 -3.86 6.76
C ALA A 154 -3.38 -2.37 7.12
N MET A 155 -4.52 -1.77 6.82
CA MET A 155 -4.73 -0.33 7.03
C MET A 155 -4.83 0.03 8.51
N GLU A 156 -5.70 -0.64 9.27
CA GLU A 156 -6.00 -0.26 10.66
C GLU A 156 -4.87 -0.60 11.63
N HIS A 157 -4.17 -1.71 11.41
CA HIS A 157 -3.15 -2.18 12.34
C HIS A 157 -1.72 -1.80 11.96
N LEU A 158 -1.42 -1.54 10.70
CA LEU A 158 -0.05 -1.32 10.24
C LEU A 158 0.15 0.02 9.53
N ILE A 159 -0.61 0.29 8.47
CA ILE A 159 -0.35 1.44 7.60
C ILE A 159 -0.75 2.75 8.28
N LEU A 160 -2.00 2.89 8.69
CA LEU A 160 -2.50 4.14 9.29
C LEU A 160 -1.78 4.54 10.56
N PRO A 161 -1.49 3.64 11.52
CA PRO A 161 -0.77 4.02 12.74
C PRO A 161 0.61 4.60 12.50
N GLU A 162 1.27 4.20 11.41
CA GLU A 162 2.64 4.62 11.09
C GLU A 162 2.73 5.53 9.85
N LEU A 163 1.62 5.89 9.23
CA LEU A 163 1.59 6.58 7.94
C LEU A 163 2.40 7.88 7.93
N GLN A 164 2.20 8.74 8.91
CA GLN A 164 2.94 10.00 9.04
C GLN A 164 4.42 9.76 9.33
N HIS A 165 4.72 8.80 10.20
CA HIS A 165 6.09 8.43 10.53
C HIS A 165 6.85 7.90 9.31
N ILE A 166 6.25 7.00 8.54
CA ILE A 166 6.81 6.46 7.29
C ILE A 166 7.01 7.58 6.26
N ALA A 167 6.03 8.46 6.10
CA ALA A 167 6.13 9.59 5.17
C ALA A 167 7.24 10.58 5.55
N TRP A 168 7.48 10.78 6.83
CA TRP A 168 8.58 11.59 7.32
C TRP A 168 9.94 10.91 7.13
N GLU A 169 10.05 9.62 7.45
CA GLU A 169 11.31 8.87 7.28
C GLU A 169 11.79 8.84 5.82
N ILE A 170 10.88 8.70 4.86
CA ILE A 170 11.26 8.65 3.44
C ILE A 170 11.75 10.00 2.90
N MET A 171 11.41 11.10 3.56
CA MET A 171 11.82 12.46 3.18
C MET A 171 13.12 12.91 3.86
N ARG A 172 13.58 12.18 4.85
CA ARG A 172 14.78 12.44 5.64
C ARG A 172 16.07 12.07 4.90
#